data_bc700284a50cba2e4f8fa1de34427734
#
_entry.id   bc700284a50cba2e4f8fa1de34427734
#
_cell.length_a   1.000
_cell.length_b   1.000
_cell.length_c   1.000
_cell.angle_alpha   90.00
_cell.angle_beta   90.00
_cell.angle_gamma   90.00
#
_symmetry.space_group_name_H-M   'P 1'
#
loop_
_entity.id
_entity.type
_entity.pdbx_description
1 polymer ?
#
loop_
_entity_poly.entity_id
_entity_poly.type
_entity_poly.pdbx_seq_one_letter_code
_entity_poly.pdbx_strand_id
1 'polypeptide(L)'
;MKERNLKQIDIVRLAEPYCKENNTRLGRNDISQYVAGKSEPGQHKLYILGKALNVSEAWLMGYDVPMQTESPVPSNTYPLDDIKFVNVPVIGSVAAGTVCLADNEIIGYEPTDYDDVKDGQEYRYLTVKGDSMYPKFEEGDLVLVRCQSSVDSGSYAVVLIDDEEGVIKKIVYGPNFIELHSINLMYPVRRFENENVLRIRVFGLVRSIKRKL
;
A
#
# COMPACT_ATOMS: atom_id res chain seq x y z
N MET A 1 3.95 -1.99 32.19
CA MET A 1 4.54 -3.35 32.27
C MET A 1 3.46 -4.42 32.30
N LYS A 2 2.55 -4.40 33.25
CA LYS A 2 1.49 -5.43 33.34
C LYS A 2 0.60 -5.49 32.09
N GLU A 3 0.12 -4.39 31.60
CA GLU A 3 -0.76 -4.31 30.42
C GLU A 3 -0.12 -4.78 29.11
N ARG A 4 1.19 -4.56 28.95
CA ARG A 4 1.93 -4.96 27.73
C ARG A 4 2.73 -6.26 27.92
N ASN A 5 2.58 -6.95 29.04
CA ASN A 5 3.27 -8.18 29.40
C ASN A 5 4.82 -8.11 29.24
N LEU A 6 5.42 -6.92 29.48
CA LEU A 6 6.84 -6.68 29.35
C LEU A 6 7.58 -6.98 30.66
N LYS A 7 8.69 -7.73 30.56
CA LYS A 7 9.63 -7.94 31.65
C LYS A 7 10.66 -6.80 31.67
N GLN A 8 11.30 -6.57 32.80
CA GLN A 8 12.35 -5.54 32.96
C GLN A 8 13.49 -5.70 31.93
N ILE A 9 13.85 -6.93 31.60
CA ILE A 9 14.90 -7.23 30.62
C ILE A 9 14.49 -6.84 29.19
N ASP A 10 13.22 -6.95 28.88
CA ASP A 10 12.70 -6.60 27.55
C ASP A 10 12.77 -5.09 27.35
N ILE A 11 12.48 -4.30 28.43
CA ILE A 11 12.63 -2.84 28.41
C ILE A 11 14.09 -2.44 28.18
N VAL A 12 15.05 -3.11 28.85
CA VAL A 12 16.47 -2.84 28.65
C VAL A 12 16.88 -3.11 27.19
N ARG A 13 16.42 -4.21 26.60
CA ARG A 13 16.69 -4.56 25.19
C ARG A 13 16.10 -3.53 24.23
N LEU A 14 14.86 -3.11 24.44
CA LEU A 14 14.20 -2.07 23.64
C LEU A 14 14.90 -0.72 23.73
N ALA A 15 15.48 -0.42 24.89
CA ALA A 15 16.20 0.84 25.15
C ALA A 15 17.64 0.85 24.58
N GLU A 16 18.23 -0.32 24.28
CA GLU A 16 19.64 -0.45 23.88
C GLU A 16 20.06 0.41 22.68
N PRO A 17 19.29 0.48 21.57
CA PRO A 17 19.63 1.35 20.44
C PRO A 17 19.72 2.83 20.85
N TYR A 18 18.72 3.30 21.59
CA TYR A 18 18.63 4.70 22.05
C TYR A 18 19.70 5.02 23.10
N CYS A 19 20.11 4.05 23.92
CA CYS A 19 21.21 4.20 24.86
C CYS A 19 22.55 4.41 24.13
N LYS A 20 22.81 3.67 23.05
CA LYS A 20 24.01 3.82 22.21
C LYS A 20 24.04 5.19 21.53
N GLU A 21 22.93 5.61 20.95
CA GLU A 21 22.80 6.90 20.27
C GLU A 21 23.03 8.11 21.21
N ASN A 22 22.54 8.01 22.44
CA ASN A 22 22.60 9.09 23.42
C ASN A 22 23.75 8.93 24.42
N ASN A 23 24.70 8.02 24.17
CA ASN A 23 25.84 7.73 25.06
C ASN A 23 25.43 7.57 26.56
N THR A 24 24.29 6.92 26.79
CA THR A 24 23.67 6.76 28.11
C THR A 24 23.55 5.26 28.42
N ARG A 25 23.67 4.88 29.69
CA ARG A 25 23.52 3.50 30.14
C ARG A 25 22.23 3.31 30.93
N LEU A 26 21.43 2.35 30.55
CA LEU A 26 20.21 1.96 31.25
C LEU A 26 20.26 0.46 31.53
N GLY A 27 20.37 0.09 32.80
CA GLY A 27 20.46 -1.30 33.22
C GLY A 27 19.16 -1.82 33.84
N ARG A 28 19.11 -3.16 34.02
CA ARG A 28 17.97 -3.82 34.70
C ARG A 28 17.75 -3.27 36.13
N ASN A 29 18.83 -2.92 36.86
CA ASN A 29 18.73 -2.36 38.20
C ASN A 29 18.02 -0.99 38.18
N ASP A 30 18.31 -0.14 37.18
CA ASP A 30 17.64 1.15 37.04
C ASP A 30 16.13 0.92 36.86
N ILE A 31 15.74 0.06 35.95
CA ILE A 31 14.31 -0.27 35.69
C ILE A 31 13.65 -0.82 36.95
N SER A 32 14.35 -1.67 37.71
CA SER A 32 13.83 -2.23 38.95
C SER A 32 13.57 -1.16 40.01
N GLN A 33 14.47 -0.17 40.15
CA GLN A 33 14.30 0.91 41.07
C GLN A 33 13.16 1.85 40.65
N TYR A 34 13.03 2.16 39.38
CA TYR A 34 11.95 3.01 38.87
C TYR A 34 10.58 2.35 39.06
N VAL A 35 10.45 1.07 38.76
CA VAL A 35 9.19 0.32 38.95
C VAL A 35 8.83 0.20 40.44
N ALA A 36 9.82 0.11 41.31
CA ALA A 36 9.63 0.06 42.77
C ALA A 36 9.39 1.43 43.40
N GLY A 37 9.45 2.55 42.65
CA GLY A 37 9.32 3.90 43.16
C GLY A 37 10.47 4.34 44.06
N LYS A 38 11.64 3.66 44.02
CA LYS A 38 12.81 3.95 44.84
C LYS A 38 13.66 5.08 44.28
N SER A 39 13.58 5.35 43.01
CA SER A 39 14.23 6.45 42.32
C SER A 39 13.45 6.84 41.07
N GLU A 40 13.69 8.06 40.60
CA GLU A 40 13.09 8.55 39.34
C GLU A 40 14.15 8.60 38.25
N PRO A 41 13.75 8.33 36.95
CA PRO A 41 14.66 8.46 35.85
C PRO A 41 15.02 9.94 35.61
N GLY A 42 16.32 10.23 35.48
CA GLY A 42 16.74 11.54 35.00
C GLY A 42 16.33 11.79 33.54
N GLN A 43 16.35 13.05 33.11
CA GLN A 43 15.80 13.54 31.87
C GLN A 43 16.24 12.70 30.63
N HIS A 44 17.54 12.38 30.53
CA HIS A 44 18.04 11.54 29.40
C HIS A 44 17.49 10.11 29.43
N LYS A 45 17.39 9.48 30.61
CA LYS A 45 16.85 8.15 30.76
C LYS A 45 15.34 8.13 30.53
N LEU A 46 14.64 9.20 30.90
CA LEU A 46 13.23 9.39 30.66
C LEU A 46 12.93 9.45 29.14
N TYR A 47 13.72 10.27 28.42
CA TYR A 47 13.65 10.31 26.93
C TYR A 47 13.85 8.93 26.30
N ILE A 48 14.91 8.21 26.72
CA ILE A 48 15.20 6.87 26.23
C ILE A 48 14.04 5.90 26.49
N LEU A 49 13.46 5.94 27.69
CA LEU A 49 12.31 5.12 28.06
C LEU A 49 11.05 5.48 27.25
N GLY A 50 10.80 6.76 27.03
CA GLY A 50 9.70 7.24 26.18
C GLY A 50 9.80 6.68 24.79
N LYS A 51 10.97 6.77 24.15
CA LYS A 51 11.24 6.21 22.83
C LYS A 51 11.14 4.67 22.80
N ALA A 52 11.81 4.00 23.75
CA ALA A 52 11.84 2.54 23.80
C ALA A 52 10.47 1.90 24.02
N LEU A 53 9.60 2.56 24.78
CA LEU A 53 8.26 2.10 25.10
C LEU A 53 7.18 2.69 24.20
N ASN A 54 7.54 3.62 23.33
CA ASN A 54 6.60 4.42 22.52
C ASN A 54 5.49 5.03 23.39
N VAL A 55 5.90 5.81 24.37
CA VAL A 55 5.00 6.52 25.30
C VAL A 55 5.49 7.94 25.55
N SER A 56 4.56 8.83 25.89
CA SER A 56 4.86 10.20 26.28
C SER A 56 5.76 10.25 27.52
N GLU A 57 6.80 11.07 27.50
CA GLU A 57 7.65 11.34 28.66
C GLU A 57 6.84 11.96 29.82
N ALA A 58 5.92 12.87 29.50
CA ALA A 58 5.03 13.46 30.48
C ALA A 58 4.11 12.41 31.14
N TRP A 59 3.62 11.44 30.38
CA TRP A 59 2.86 10.32 30.93
C TRP A 59 3.73 9.45 31.87
N LEU A 60 4.99 9.18 31.48
CA LEU A 60 5.94 8.47 32.36
C LEU A 60 6.24 9.20 33.66
N MET A 61 6.12 10.51 33.65
CA MET A 61 6.29 11.38 34.85
C MET A 61 5.02 11.45 35.72
N GLY A 62 3.92 10.79 35.27
CA GLY A 62 2.65 10.76 36.00
C GLY A 62 1.71 11.93 35.73
N TYR A 63 1.97 12.73 34.71
CA TYR A 63 1.00 13.74 34.27
C TYR A 63 -0.22 13.09 33.60
N ASP A 64 -1.37 13.73 33.75
CA ASP A 64 -2.61 13.32 33.12
C ASP A 64 -2.63 13.75 31.64
N VAL A 65 -1.90 13.00 30.82
CA VAL A 65 -1.76 13.19 29.37
C VAL A 65 -1.90 11.83 28.67
N PRO A 66 -2.24 11.80 27.38
CA PRO A 66 -2.29 10.54 26.62
C PRO A 66 -0.96 9.77 26.73
N MET A 67 -1.07 8.44 26.90
CA MET A 67 0.10 7.55 27.04
C MET A 67 0.97 7.54 25.77
N GLN A 68 0.38 7.62 24.60
CA GLN A 68 1.11 7.68 23.34
C GLN A 68 1.31 9.14 22.93
N THR A 69 2.53 9.49 22.58
CA THR A 69 2.79 10.69 21.78
C THR A 69 2.28 10.38 20.38
N GLU A 70 1.24 11.05 19.96
CA GLU A 70 0.88 11.08 18.54
C GLU A 70 2.14 11.49 17.77
N SER A 71 2.48 10.73 16.75
CA SER A 71 3.52 11.17 15.80
C SER A 71 3.16 12.59 15.38
N PRO A 72 4.12 13.54 15.31
CA PRO A 72 3.79 14.90 14.95
C PRO A 72 3.16 14.91 13.55
N VAL A 73 1.85 14.94 13.53
CA VAL A 73 1.07 15.15 12.32
C VAL A 73 1.31 16.60 11.92
N PRO A 74 1.68 16.91 10.69
CA PRO A 74 1.81 18.28 10.25
C PRO A 74 0.58 19.11 10.63
N SER A 75 0.78 20.36 11.06
CA SER A 75 -0.29 21.23 11.59
C SER A 75 -1.43 21.52 10.60
N ASN A 76 -1.23 21.20 9.31
CA ASN A 76 -2.22 21.32 8.24
C ASN A 76 -2.89 19.99 7.89
N THR A 77 -2.74 18.95 8.70
CA THR A 77 -3.39 17.66 8.52
C THR A 77 -4.27 17.33 9.72
N TYR A 78 -5.39 16.65 9.45
CA TYR A 78 -6.30 16.18 10.47
C TYR A 78 -6.30 14.64 10.43
N PRO A 79 -6.20 13.93 11.58
CA PRO A 79 -6.40 12.50 11.61
C PRO A 79 -7.82 12.20 11.15
N LEU A 80 -7.96 11.24 10.24
CA LEU A 80 -9.24 10.71 9.83
C LEU A 80 -9.48 9.43 10.62
N ASP A 81 -10.37 9.47 11.58
CA ASP A 81 -10.57 8.42 12.60
C ASP A 81 -11.15 7.11 12.03
N ASP A 82 -11.61 7.07 10.76
CA ASP A 82 -12.32 5.93 10.18
C ASP A 82 -11.81 5.43 8.83
N ILE A 83 -10.65 5.86 8.34
CA ILE A 83 -10.12 5.32 7.08
C ILE A 83 -9.52 3.94 7.33
N LYS A 84 -10.14 2.93 6.73
CA LYS A 84 -9.62 1.57 6.68
C LYS A 84 -8.80 1.37 5.41
N PHE A 85 -7.54 0.99 5.57
CA PHE A 85 -6.70 0.58 4.46
C PHE A 85 -6.66 -0.95 4.36
N VAL A 86 -6.58 -1.43 3.13
CA VAL A 86 -6.34 -2.84 2.81
C VAL A 86 -5.15 -2.94 1.87
N ASN A 87 -4.43 -4.05 1.93
CA ASN A 87 -3.32 -4.31 1.04
C ASN A 87 -3.84 -5.00 -0.22
N VAL A 88 -3.71 -4.34 -1.37
CA VAL A 88 -4.04 -4.91 -2.69
C VAL A 88 -2.77 -5.46 -3.32
N PRO A 89 -2.77 -6.71 -3.83
CA PRO A 89 -1.59 -7.30 -4.46
C PRO A 89 -1.16 -6.53 -5.71
N VAL A 90 0.16 -6.37 -5.85
CA VAL A 90 0.81 -5.85 -7.07
C VAL A 90 1.32 -7.06 -7.85
N ILE A 91 0.94 -7.20 -9.11
CA ILE A 91 1.40 -8.27 -9.98
C ILE A 91 2.38 -7.74 -11.04
N GLY A 92 3.39 -8.55 -11.35
CA GLY A 92 4.48 -8.15 -12.25
C GLY A 92 4.11 -8.14 -13.72
N SER A 93 3.23 -9.05 -14.13
CA SER A 93 2.73 -9.18 -15.51
C SER A 93 1.36 -9.80 -15.54
N VAL A 94 0.65 -9.63 -16.65
CA VAL A 94 -0.60 -10.32 -16.93
C VAL A 94 -0.29 -11.33 -18.05
N ALA A 95 -0.19 -12.61 -17.67
CA ALA A 95 0.11 -13.68 -18.61
C ALA A 95 -1.05 -14.68 -18.76
N ALA A 96 -0.94 -15.53 -19.78
CA ALA A 96 -1.93 -16.52 -20.17
C ALA A 96 -2.35 -17.49 -19.05
N GLY A 97 -3.61 -17.82 -19.04
CA GLY A 97 -4.15 -18.92 -18.24
C GLY A 97 -4.68 -18.54 -16.87
N THR A 98 -4.45 -17.34 -16.37
CA THR A 98 -4.85 -16.95 -15.02
C THR A 98 -5.82 -15.79 -15.04
N VAL A 99 -7.08 -16.09 -14.86
CA VAL A 99 -8.07 -15.11 -14.45
C VAL A 99 -7.73 -14.72 -13.01
N CYS A 100 -7.17 -13.54 -12.79
CA CYS A 100 -6.93 -12.91 -11.47
C CYS A 100 -6.40 -13.78 -10.30
N LEU A 101 -6.12 -15.07 -10.50
CA LEU A 101 -5.93 -16.05 -9.43
C LEU A 101 -4.50 -16.57 -9.24
N ALA A 102 -3.51 -16.16 -10.04
CA ALA A 102 -2.15 -16.65 -9.84
C ALA A 102 -1.43 -15.87 -8.75
N ASP A 103 -1.47 -16.37 -7.53
CA ASP A 103 -0.66 -15.90 -6.39
C ASP A 103 0.85 -15.93 -6.68
N ASN A 104 1.28 -16.67 -7.70
CA ASN A 104 2.69 -16.86 -8.06
C ASN A 104 3.34 -15.62 -8.73
N GLU A 105 2.57 -14.61 -9.11
CA GLU A 105 3.06 -13.38 -9.76
C GLU A 105 2.99 -12.15 -8.87
N ILE A 106 2.62 -12.31 -7.61
CA ILE A 106 2.58 -11.19 -6.65
C ILE A 106 4.01 -10.76 -6.35
N ILE A 107 4.34 -9.52 -6.72
CA ILE A 107 5.65 -8.90 -6.46
C ILE A 107 5.63 -7.95 -5.27
N GLY A 108 4.46 -7.67 -4.70
CA GLY A 108 4.29 -6.80 -3.55
C GLY A 108 2.83 -6.51 -3.23
N TYR A 109 2.64 -5.57 -2.32
CA TYR A 109 1.31 -5.09 -1.90
C TYR A 109 1.32 -3.57 -1.83
N GLU A 110 0.20 -2.94 -2.23
CA GLU A 110 0.02 -1.50 -2.16
C GLU A 110 -1.17 -1.15 -1.26
N PRO A 111 -0.97 -0.30 -0.23
CA PRO A 111 -2.05 0.17 0.64
C PRO A 111 -3.09 0.95 -0.17
N THR A 112 -4.35 0.58 -0.03
CA THR A 112 -5.48 1.14 -0.77
C THR A 112 -6.61 1.43 0.20
N ASP A 113 -7.31 2.54 0.01
CA ASP A 113 -8.51 2.84 0.79
C ASP A 113 -9.54 1.71 0.59
N TYR A 114 -10.09 1.23 1.70
CA TYR A 114 -11.11 0.18 1.66
C TYR A 114 -12.32 0.58 0.83
N ASP A 115 -12.68 1.87 0.86
CA ASP A 115 -13.84 2.39 0.13
C ASP A 115 -13.70 2.29 -1.39
N ASP A 116 -12.46 2.26 -1.91
CA ASP A 116 -12.17 2.07 -3.33
C ASP A 116 -12.37 0.61 -3.81
N VAL A 117 -12.37 -0.36 -2.88
CA VAL A 117 -12.36 -1.80 -3.19
C VAL A 117 -13.42 -2.61 -2.43
N LYS A 118 -14.40 -1.94 -1.80
CA LYS A 118 -15.40 -2.57 -0.92
C LYS A 118 -16.54 -3.31 -1.64
N ASP A 119 -16.54 -3.35 -2.95
CA ASP A 119 -17.63 -3.95 -3.74
C ASP A 119 -17.61 -5.49 -3.80
N GLY A 120 -16.69 -6.12 -3.05
CA GLY A 120 -16.56 -7.57 -2.97
C GLY A 120 -15.94 -8.23 -4.20
N GLN A 121 -15.40 -7.43 -5.13
CA GLN A 121 -14.67 -7.93 -6.29
C GLN A 121 -13.18 -8.05 -5.98
N GLU A 122 -12.47 -8.79 -6.80
CA GLU A 122 -11.01 -8.85 -6.72
C GLU A 122 -10.37 -7.64 -7.37
N TYR A 123 -9.28 -7.18 -6.77
CA TYR A 123 -8.48 -6.06 -7.26
C TYR A 123 -7.01 -6.44 -7.34
N ARG A 124 -6.31 -5.87 -8.30
CA ARG A 124 -4.86 -6.00 -8.48
C ARG A 124 -4.27 -4.66 -8.89
N TYR A 125 -3.03 -4.43 -8.48
CA TYR A 125 -2.22 -3.39 -9.08
C TYR A 125 -1.33 -3.96 -10.17
N LEU A 126 -1.21 -3.19 -11.25
CA LEU A 126 -0.30 -3.46 -12.37
C LEU A 126 0.62 -2.26 -12.55
N THR A 127 1.90 -2.51 -12.85
CA THR A 127 2.82 -1.46 -13.25
C THR A 127 2.68 -1.21 -14.74
N VAL A 128 2.48 0.07 -15.11
CA VAL A 128 2.44 0.50 -16.51
C VAL A 128 3.81 0.34 -17.14
N LYS A 129 3.86 -0.25 -18.33
CA LYS A 129 5.05 -0.36 -19.17
C LYS A 129 4.79 0.29 -20.51
N GLY A 130 5.79 1.07 -20.98
CA GLY A 130 5.74 1.79 -22.24
C GLY A 130 4.83 3.02 -22.18
N ASP A 131 4.67 3.68 -23.33
CA ASP A 131 4.10 5.02 -23.45
C ASP A 131 2.83 5.09 -24.33
N SER A 132 2.27 3.96 -24.73
CA SER A 132 1.10 3.92 -25.62
C SER A 132 -0.14 4.61 -25.05
N MET A 133 -0.19 4.78 -23.75
CA MET A 133 -1.30 5.42 -23.03
C MET A 133 -0.91 6.80 -22.44
N TYR A 134 0.27 7.33 -22.84
CA TYR A 134 0.68 8.69 -22.50
C TYR A 134 -0.26 9.73 -23.13
N PRO A 135 -0.57 10.85 -22.45
CA PRO A 135 -0.03 11.30 -21.16
C PRO A 135 -0.83 10.84 -19.93
N LYS A 136 -1.92 10.12 -20.10
CA LYS A 136 -2.79 9.75 -18.97
C LYS A 136 -2.14 8.69 -18.07
N PHE A 137 -1.47 7.72 -18.67
CA PHE A 137 -0.71 6.68 -17.98
C PHE A 137 0.75 6.79 -18.41
N GLU A 138 1.64 6.87 -17.45
CA GLU A 138 3.09 6.96 -17.69
C GLU A 138 3.78 5.68 -17.24
N GLU A 139 4.93 5.40 -17.82
CA GLU A 139 5.73 4.25 -17.43
C GLU A 139 6.10 4.32 -15.93
N GLY A 140 5.89 3.22 -15.21
CA GLY A 140 6.09 3.15 -13.76
C GLY A 140 4.86 3.47 -12.91
N ASP A 141 3.78 4.01 -13.49
CA ASP A 141 2.53 4.19 -12.77
C ASP A 141 2.00 2.85 -12.27
N LEU A 142 1.38 2.85 -11.09
CA LEU A 142 0.59 1.74 -10.60
C LEU A 142 -0.89 1.98 -10.94
N VAL A 143 -1.50 1.07 -11.68
CA VAL A 143 -2.93 1.11 -12.00
C VAL A 143 -3.70 0.11 -11.14
N LEU A 144 -4.74 0.58 -10.46
CA LEU A 144 -5.69 -0.27 -9.75
C LEU A 144 -6.68 -0.84 -10.76
N VAL A 145 -6.75 -2.14 -10.85
CA VAL A 145 -7.60 -2.89 -11.78
C VAL A 145 -8.59 -3.72 -10.99
N ARG A 146 -9.88 -3.51 -11.26
CA ARG A 146 -10.96 -4.37 -10.81
C ARG A 146 -11.07 -5.54 -11.75
N CYS A 147 -10.87 -6.74 -11.24
CA CYS A 147 -10.91 -7.98 -12.02
C CYS A 147 -12.33 -8.29 -12.47
N GLN A 148 -12.54 -8.32 -13.78
CA GLN A 148 -13.82 -8.65 -14.40
C GLN A 148 -13.63 -9.02 -15.87
N SER A 149 -14.48 -9.91 -16.37
CA SER A 149 -14.39 -10.44 -17.74
C SER A 149 -15.04 -9.55 -18.81
N SER A 150 -15.70 -8.47 -18.43
CA SER A 150 -16.35 -7.53 -19.35
C SER A 150 -16.29 -6.10 -18.82
N VAL A 151 -16.26 -5.14 -19.73
CA VAL A 151 -16.29 -3.69 -19.43
C VAL A 151 -17.16 -3.00 -20.48
N ASP A 152 -17.65 -1.80 -20.13
CA ASP A 152 -18.41 -0.98 -21.07
C ASP A 152 -17.52 -0.42 -22.18
N SER A 153 -18.12 -0.21 -23.37
CA SER A 153 -17.45 0.48 -24.48
C SER A 153 -16.99 1.87 -24.07
N GLY A 154 -15.76 2.21 -24.41
CA GLY A 154 -15.14 3.48 -24.02
C GLY A 154 -14.36 3.43 -22.71
N SER A 155 -14.39 2.32 -21.97
CA SER A 155 -13.64 2.15 -20.73
C SER A 155 -12.14 1.95 -20.97
N TYR A 156 -11.32 2.33 -19.99
CA TYR A 156 -9.92 1.88 -19.92
C TYR A 156 -9.87 0.51 -19.27
N ALA A 157 -9.32 -0.44 -19.97
CA ALA A 157 -9.27 -1.82 -19.52
C ALA A 157 -7.86 -2.40 -19.71
N VAL A 158 -7.53 -3.35 -18.86
CA VAL A 158 -6.44 -4.28 -19.12
C VAL A 158 -7.02 -5.43 -19.94
N VAL A 159 -6.45 -5.67 -21.10
CA VAL A 159 -6.86 -6.74 -22.01
C VAL A 159 -5.68 -7.63 -22.33
N LEU A 160 -5.96 -8.92 -22.51
CA LEU A 160 -5.02 -9.92 -23.01
C LEU A 160 -5.29 -10.13 -24.49
N ILE A 161 -4.24 -10.13 -25.29
CA ILE A 161 -4.27 -10.44 -26.71
C ILE A 161 -3.58 -11.79 -26.87
N ASP A 162 -4.28 -12.75 -27.47
CA ASP A 162 -3.84 -14.14 -27.65
C ASP A 162 -3.44 -14.82 -26.30
N ASP A 163 -3.97 -14.31 -25.19
CA ASP A 163 -3.58 -14.72 -23.83
C ASP A 163 -2.10 -14.50 -23.47
N GLU A 164 -1.33 -13.82 -24.30
CA GLU A 164 0.12 -13.60 -24.11
C GLU A 164 0.48 -12.17 -23.79
N GLU A 165 -0.14 -11.20 -24.46
CA GLU A 165 0.20 -9.78 -24.32
C GLU A 165 -0.85 -9.05 -23.50
N GLY A 166 -0.51 -8.68 -22.26
CA GLY A 166 -1.33 -7.82 -21.39
C GLY A 166 -1.11 -6.35 -21.69
N VAL A 167 -2.14 -5.62 -22.14
CA VAL A 167 -2.06 -4.19 -22.47
C VAL A 167 -3.17 -3.39 -21.84
N ILE A 168 -2.87 -2.12 -21.50
CA ILE A 168 -3.88 -1.13 -21.11
C ILE A 168 -4.31 -0.39 -22.37
N LYS A 169 -5.60 -0.40 -22.68
CA LYS A 169 -6.19 0.33 -23.81
C LYS A 169 -7.57 0.85 -23.46
N LYS A 170 -8.03 1.85 -24.22
CA LYS A 170 -9.44 2.20 -24.27
C LYS A 170 -10.12 1.22 -25.23
N ILE A 171 -11.04 0.40 -24.71
CA ILE A 171 -11.75 -0.60 -25.51
C ILE A 171 -13.02 0.00 -26.10
N VAL A 172 -13.27 -0.29 -27.38
CA VAL A 172 -14.48 0.12 -28.07
C VAL A 172 -15.08 -1.11 -28.76
N TYR A 173 -16.35 -1.35 -28.50
CA TYR A 173 -17.10 -2.46 -29.12
C TYR A 173 -17.97 -1.94 -30.27
N GLY A 174 -17.94 -2.65 -31.39
CA GLY A 174 -18.88 -2.51 -32.48
C GLY A 174 -19.65 -3.81 -32.71
N PRO A 175 -20.55 -3.84 -33.70
CA PRO A 175 -21.40 -5.03 -33.97
C PRO A 175 -20.62 -6.30 -34.20
N ASN A 176 -19.48 -6.23 -34.90
CA ASN A 176 -18.65 -7.37 -35.28
C ASN A 176 -17.17 -7.13 -35.04
N PHE A 177 -16.81 -6.16 -34.20
CA PHE A 177 -15.41 -5.82 -33.93
C PHE A 177 -15.17 -5.33 -32.53
N ILE A 178 -13.91 -5.44 -32.12
CA ILE A 178 -13.35 -4.77 -30.94
C ILE A 178 -12.19 -3.89 -31.42
N GLU A 179 -12.17 -2.65 -30.98
CA GLU A 179 -11.03 -1.74 -31.17
C GLU A 179 -10.33 -1.46 -29.86
N LEU A 180 -9.01 -1.49 -29.89
CA LEU A 180 -8.13 -1.12 -28.80
C LEU A 180 -7.44 0.20 -29.17
N HIS A 181 -7.85 1.27 -28.51
CA HIS A 181 -7.35 2.62 -28.74
C HIS A 181 -6.24 2.96 -27.75
N SER A 182 -5.15 3.45 -28.28
CA SER A 182 -4.09 4.13 -27.50
C SER A 182 -4.48 5.59 -27.28
N ILE A 183 -3.99 6.23 -26.21
CA ILE A 183 -4.11 7.69 -26.04
C ILE A 183 -3.00 8.38 -26.83
N ASN A 184 -1.80 7.82 -26.82
CA ASN A 184 -0.68 8.29 -27.62
C ASN A 184 -0.95 8.03 -29.11
N LEU A 185 -1.10 9.11 -29.86
CA LEU A 185 -1.45 9.08 -31.29
C LEU A 185 -0.37 8.45 -32.20
N MET A 186 0.83 8.23 -31.66
CA MET A 186 1.88 7.51 -32.37
C MET A 186 1.56 6.02 -32.53
N TYR A 187 0.61 5.50 -31.77
CA TYR A 187 0.17 4.12 -31.80
C TYR A 187 -1.17 3.99 -32.55
N PRO A 188 -1.23 3.25 -33.65
CA PRO A 188 -2.46 3.07 -34.41
C PRO A 188 -3.50 2.29 -33.59
N VAL A 189 -4.77 2.51 -33.92
CA VAL A 189 -5.87 1.70 -33.39
C VAL A 189 -5.70 0.26 -33.86
N ARG A 190 -5.76 -0.69 -32.92
CA ARG A 190 -5.77 -2.13 -33.24
C ARG A 190 -7.21 -2.59 -33.31
N ARG A 191 -7.65 -3.02 -34.49
CA ARG A 191 -9.00 -3.50 -34.74
C ARG A 191 -9.01 -5.00 -34.97
N PHE A 192 -9.89 -5.67 -34.26
CA PHE A 192 -10.11 -7.12 -34.33
C PHE A 192 -11.54 -7.37 -34.80
N GLU A 193 -11.70 -8.09 -35.89
CA GLU A 193 -12.99 -8.32 -36.52
C GLU A 193 -13.31 -9.81 -36.63
N ASN A 194 -14.60 -10.15 -36.65
CA ASN A 194 -15.11 -11.50 -36.81
C ASN A 194 -14.50 -12.48 -35.81
N GLU A 195 -13.90 -13.55 -36.23
CA GLU A 195 -13.27 -14.56 -35.37
C GLU A 195 -12.08 -14.02 -34.59
N ASN A 196 -11.40 -12.96 -35.07
CA ASN A 196 -10.30 -12.35 -34.37
C ASN A 196 -10.72 -11.66 -33.07
N VAL A 197 -12.01 -11.38 -32.86
CA VAL A 197 -12.53 -10.88 -31.57
C VAL A 197 -12.23 -11.86 -30.44
N LEU A 198 -12.18 -13.14 -30.69
CA LEU A 198 -11.90 -14.21 -29.73
C LEU A 198 -10.45 -14.16 -29.18
N ARG A 199 -9.57 -13.44 -29.86
CA ARG A 199 -8.18 -13.21 -29.41
C ARG A 199 -8.08 -12.21 -28.27
N ILE A 200 -9.17 -11.48 -28.01
CA ILE A 200 -9.20 -10.43 -26.97
C ILE A 200 -9.96 -10.95 -25.77
N ARG A 201 -9.28 -10.93 -24.64
CA ARG A 201 -9.89 -11.23 -23.33
C ARG A 201 -9.70 -10.05 -22.38
N VAL A 202 -10.78 -9.61 -21.78
CA VAL A 202 -10.72 -8.58 -20.74
C VAL A 202 -10.21 -9.20 -19.45
N PHE A 203 -9.15 -8.62 -18.89
CA PHE A 203 -8.63 -8.97 -17.58
C PHE A 203 -9.34 -8.16 -16.50
N GLY A 204 -9.58 -6.85 -16.75
CA GLY A 204 -10.26 -6.02 -15.77
C GLY A 204 -10.39 -4.56 -16.19
N LEU A 205 -11.20 -3.85 -15.41
CA LEU A 205 -11.45 -2.43 -15.54
C LEU A 205 -10.41 -1.62 -14.76
N VAL A 206 -9.78 -0.62 -15.38
CA VAL A 206 -8.90 0.33 -14.70
C VAL A 206 -9.74 1.30 -13.89
N ARG A 207 -9.48 1.40 -12.58
CA ARG A 207 -10.23 2.24 -11.63
C ARG A 207 -9.50 3.53 -11.28
N SER A 208 -8.21 3.42 -10.96
CA SER A 208 -7.41 4.56 -10.55
C SER A 208 -5.94 4.38 -10.93
N ILE A 209 -5.19 5.46 -10.83
CA ILE A 209 -3.75 5.50 -11.09
C ILE A 209 -3.07 6.06 -9.85
N LYS A 210 -2.00 5.41 -9.41
CA LYS A 210 -1.07 5.93 -8.41
C LYS A 210 0.26 6.24 -9.08
N ARG A 211 0.72 7.48 -8.95
CA ARG A 211 2.03 7.91 -9.44
C ARG A 211 2.88 8.38 -8.26
N LYS A 212 4.10 7.84 -8.19
CA LYS A 212 5.13 8.35 -7.27
C LYS A 212 6.02 9.29 -8.08
N LEU A 213 6.13 10.52 -7.63
CA LEU A 213 7.03 11.52 -8.19
C LEU A 213 8.46 11.30 -7.71
#